data_1a4af69ccf543561d1e47ca3821309a7
#
_entry.id   1a4af69ccf543561d1e47ca3821309a7
#
_cell.length_a   1.000
_cell.length_b   1.000
_cell.length_c   1.000
_cell.angle_alpha   90.00
_cell.angle_beta   90.00
_cell.angle_gamma   90.00
#
_symmetry.space_group_name_H-M   'P 1'
#
loop_
_entity.id
_entity.type
_entity.pdbx_description
1 polymer ?
#
loop_
_entity_poly.entity_id
_entity_poly.type
_entity_poly.pdbx_seq_one_letter_code
_entity_poly.pdbx_strand_id
1 'polypeptide(L)'
;MFIEKAAGAYLHDIDGHQLVDFMNNFTSLIHGHAQPDVVLAVNEQMARGSAYAAPTDSQVLLAQLLRDHVPGIEQLRFCSSGSEATLMAIRCARAATRRQKIMKMEGGYHGSYEMAEVSLAPMAELAGDIASPTPVPIDDSFPSSVLADTIVCPYNEPDLARRLIAHHAHELAAVIVEPVLGSMGMVPATREFLATLREATESHDIPLIFDEVITLRLGDLGAQQLHGITPDLTAMGKIIGGGLPIGAIGGKRELMRRFHPDQPRPVMHASTFSGNPISMAAGLAAMQRFDQQKRTTIDGLGERLRNGFNKAFQDTGIRGQAIGMGSLCNIHLTDEYISNARVSLAASRRAGRALRCIHLGMLMRGVVSAARLMYCVSTVMTAADIDVAVSALKDTLLDLRDDLRREKPTLLY
;
A
#
# COMPACT_ATOMS: atom_id res chain seq x y z
N MET A 1 -10.93 21.12 7.35
CA MET A 1 -10.03 21.66 6.32
C MET A 1 -10.69 21.42 4.97
N PHE A 2 -10.86 22.45 4.17
CA PHE A 2 -11.35 22.37 2.78
C PHE A 2 -10.22 22.85 1.88
N ILE A 3 -9.85 22.04 0.87
CA ILE A 3 -8.76 22.36 -0.04
C ILE A 3 -9.31 23.13 -1.24
N GLU A 4 -8.74 24.29 -1.54
CA GLU A 4 -9.06 25.11 -2.69
C GLU A 4 -8.24 24.67 -3.92
N LYS A 5 -6.93 24.48 -3.72
CA LYS A 5 -5.99 24.07 -4.78
C LYS A 5 -4.79 23.34 -4.22
N ALA A 6 -4.04 22.67 -5.09
CA ALA A 6 -2.80 22.01 -4.72
C ALA A 6 -1.79 22.08 -5.86
N ALA A 7 -0.50 22.24 -5.52
CA ALA A 7 0.59 22.26 -6.48
C ALA A 7 1.90 21.77 -5.84
N GLY A 8 2.67 20.96 -6.55
CA GLY A 8 3.91 20.40 -6.02
C GLY A 8 3.67 19.59 -4.75
N ALA A 9 4.40 19.91 -3.69
CA ALA A 9 4.29 19.25 -2.38
C ALA A 9 3.20 19.88 -1.48
N TYR A 10 2.43 20.86 -1.94
CA TYR A 10 1.63 21.72 -1.08
C TYR A 10 0.14 21.67 -1.40
N LEU A 11 -0.67 21.64 -0.33
CA LEU A 11 -2.10 21.93 -0.35
C LEU A 11 -2.33 23.39 0.08
N HIS A 12 -3.33 24.02 -0.49
CA HIS A 12 -3.82 25.33 -0.08
C HIS A 12 -5.28 25.21 0.31
N ASP A 13 -5.61 25.59 1.54
CA ASP A 13 -6.98 25.56 2.02
C ASP A 13 -7.72 26.88 1.71
N ILE A 14 -9.04 26.90 1.91
CA ILE A 14 -9.89 28.07 1.65
C ILE A 14 -9.62 29.24 2.60
N ASP A 15 -8.90 29.00 3.72
CA ASP A 15 -8.54 30.03 4.70
C ASP A 15 -7.15 30.64 4.38
N GLY A 16 -6.50 30.21 3.30
CA GLY A 16 -5.22 30.72 2.82
C GLY A 16 -3.99 30.06 3.42
N HIS A 17 -4.14 28.99 4.21
CA HIS A 17 -2.98 28.25 4.73
C HIS A 17 -2.34 27.40 3.63
N GLN A 18 -1.02 27.31 3.69
CA GLN A 18 -0.21 26.40 2.89
C GLN A 18 0.29 25.24 3.76
N LEU A 19 0.04 24.01 3.35
CA LEU A 19 0.39 22.82 4.10
C LEU A 19 1.23 21.86 3.23
N VAL A 20 2.27 21.26 3.81
CA VAL A 20 3.06 20.21 3.13
C VAL A 20 2.29 18.89 3.20
N ASP A 21 2.01 18.29 2.06
CA ASP A 21 1.23 17.06 1.95
C ASP A 21 2.10 15.80 1.98
N PHE A 22 2.27 15.20 3.16
CA PHE A 22 2.90 13.89 3.30
C PHE A 22 1.93 12.71 3.14
N MET A 23 0.64 12.95 2.90
CA MET A 23 -0.31 11.89 2.59
C MET A 23 -0.30 11.52 1.10
N ASN A 24 -0.08 12.53 0.24
CA ASN A 24 -0.04 12.38 -1.23
C ASN A 24 -1.19 11.52 -1.76
N ASN A 25 -2.42 11.82 -1.29
CA ASN A 25 -3.64 11.05 -1.58
C ASN A 25 -3.42 9.54 -1.40
N PHE A 26 -3.08 9.12 -0.17
CA PHE A 26 -2.78 7.73 0.17
C PHE A 26 -1.71 7.10 -0.74
N THR A 27 -0.60 7.81 -0.93
CA THR A 27 0.57 7.39 -1.71
C THR A 27 0.44 7.40 -3.24
N SER A 28 -0.68 7.87 -3.80
CA SER A 28 -0.92 7.83 -5.25
C SER A 28 -0.20 8.93 -6.04
N LEU A 29 0.13 10.07 -5.40
CA LEU A 29 0.74 11.22 -6.05
C LEU A 29 2.27 11.20 -5.92
N ILE A 30 2.93 10.32 -6.68
CA ILE A 30 4.39 10.17 -6.60
C ILE A 30 5.15 11.45 -7.01
N HIS A 31 4.58 12.24 -7.90
CA HIS A 31 5.14 13.51 -8.37
C HIS A 31 4.43 14.74 -7.78
N GLY A 32 3.73 14.58 -6.65
CA GLY A 32 2.96 15.66 -6.03
C GLY A 32 1.76 16.10 -6.86
N HIS A 33 1.23 17.26 -6.52
CA HIS A 33 0.03 17.83 -7.11
C HIS A 33 0.31 18.61 -8.38
N ALA A 34 -0.64 18.58 -9.32
CA ALA A 34 -0.65 19.36 -10.56
C ALA A 34 0.68 19.28 -11.33
N GLN A 35 1.28 18.09 -11.41
CA GLN A 35 2.53 17.88 -12.13
C GLN A 35 2.36 18.30 -13.62
N PRO A 36 3.19 19.25 -14.14
CA PRO A 36 2.92 19.89 -15.43
C PRO A 36 2.74 18.95 -16.61
N ASP A 37 3.57 17.89 -16.75
CA ASP A 37 3.46 16.98 -17.89
C ASP A 37 2.29 16.04 -17.76
N VAL A 38 1.88 15.67 -16.55
CA VAL A 38 0.65 14.91 -16.32
C VAL A 38 -0.55 15.77 -16.69
N VAL A 39 -0.58 17.04 -16.28
CA VAL A 39 -1.65 18.00 -16.64
C VAL A 39 -1.71 18.18 -18.16
N LEU A 40 -0.56 18.34 -18.82
CA LEU A 40 -0.50 18.47 -20.28
C LEU A 40 -1.06 17.22 -20.97
N ALA A 41 -0.60 16.03 -20.59
CA ALA A 41 -1.04 14.76 -21.18
C ALA A 41 -2.56 14.53 -20.99
N VAL A 42 -3.10 14.89 -19.82
CA VAL A 42 -4.54 14.84 -19.52
C VAL A 42 -5.32 15.79 -20.43
N ASN A 43 -4.88 17.05 -20.58
CA ASN A 43 -5.55 18.05 -21.41
C ASN A 43 -5.54 17.66 -22.90
N GLU A 44 -4.41 17.18 -23.41
CA GLU A 44 -4.27 16.69 -24.79
C GLU A 44 -5.17 15.48 -25.04
N GLN A 45 -5.23 14.53 -24.11
CA GLN A 45 -6.09 13.37 -24.23
C GLN A 45 -7.58 13.76 -24.13
N MET A 46 -7.94 14.68 -23.24
CA MET A 46 -9.31 15.16 -23.11
C MET A 46 -9.79 15.82 -24.40
N ALA A 47 -8.93 16.59 -25.09
CA ALA A 47 -9.23 17.20 -26.38
C ALA A 47 -9.47 16.17 -27.51
N ARG A 48 -8.93 14.96 -27.38
CA ARG A 48 -9.14 13.83 -28.32
C ARG A 48 -10.31 12.94 -27.96
N GLY A 49 -10.83 13.08 -26.75
CA GLY A 49 -11.91 12.26 -26.20
C GLY A 49 -11.54 11.55 -24.90
N SER A 50 -12.53 11.39 -24.03
CA SER A 50 -12.35 10.92 -22.64
C SER A 50 -12.52 9.41 -22.45
N ALA A 51 -13.21 8.71 -23.36
CA ALA A 51 -13.50 7.29 -23.23
C ALA A 51 -13.74 6.64 -24.60
N TYR A 52 -13.17 5.46 -24.79
CA TYR A 52 -13.33 4.66 -26.00
C TYR A 52 -13.58 3.18 -25.66
N ALA A 53 -14.37 2.49 -26.47
CA ALA A 53 -14.50 1.04 -26.43
C ALA A 53 -13.38 0.34 -27.24
N ALA A 54 -12.17 0.92 -27.24
CA ALA A 54 -11.00 0.47 -28.00
C ALA A 54 -9.71 0.88 -27.27
N PRO A 55 -8.61 0.14 -27.45
CA PRO A 55 -7.32 0.50 -26.86
C PRO A 55 -6.76 1.79 -27.49
N THR A 56 -5.86 2.45 -26.74
CA THR A 56 -5.13 3.65 -27.17
C THR A 56 -3.62 3.41 -27.12
N ASP A 57 -2.85 4.26 -27.81
CA ASP A 57 -1.38 4.19 -27.79
C ASP A 57 -0.83 4.33 -26.37
N SER A 58 -1.38 5.26 -25.57
CA SER A 58 -0.96 5.45 -24.19
C SER A 58 -1.20 4.21 -23.31
N GLN A 59 -2.26 3.45 -23.57
CA GLN A 59 -2.52 2.18 -22.89
C GLN A 59 -1.45 1.14 -23.22
N VAL A 60 -1.10 1.02 -24.52
CA VAL A 60 -0.06 0.07 -24.97
C VAL A 60 1.30 0.46 -24.40
N LEU A 61 1.67 1.74 -24.49
CA LEU A 61 2.96 2.23 -23.99
C LEU A 61 3.11 2.09 -22.47
N LEU A 62 2.05 2.40 -21.70
CA LEU A 62 2.06 2.21 -20.26
C LEU A 62 2.18 0.72 -19.91
N ALA A 63 1.47 -0.16 -20.64
CA ALA A 63 1.58 -1.60 -20.44
C ALA A 63 3.00 -2.11 -20.74
N GLN A 64 3.64 -1.63 -21.79
CA GLN A 64 5.03 -1.97 -22.12
C GLN A 64 5.99 -1.51 -21.03
N LEU A 65 5.86 -0.26 -20.56
CA LEU A 65 6.68 0.28 -19.50
C LEU A 65 6.59 -0.56 -18.22
N LEU A 66 5.37 -0.90 -17.78
CA LEU A 66 5.16 -1.73 -16.60
C LEU A 66 5.73 -3.14 -16.77
N ARG A 67 5.53 -3.77 -17.93
CA ARG A 67 6.08 -5.09 -18.23
C ARG A 67 7.62 -5.09 -18.23
N ASP A 68 8.22 -4.05 -18.78
CA ASP A 68 9.67 -3.99 -18.95
C ASP A 68 10.42 -3.69 -17.64
N HIS A 69 9.74 -3.12 -16.66
CA HIS A 69 10.34 -2.74 -15.37
C HIS A 69 9.90 -3.57 -14.16
N VAL A 70 8.72 -4.19 -14.19
CA VAL A 70 8.23 -4.99 -13.07
C VAL A 70 8.50 -6.47 -13.31
N PRO A 71 9.35 -7.11 -12.48
CA PRO A 71 9.69 -8.53 -12.67
C PRO A 71 8.45 -9.43 -12.69
N GLY A 72 8.49 -10.51 -13.47
CA GLY A 72 7.41 -11.50 -13.53
C GLY A 72 6.18 -11.09 -14.32
N ILE A 73 6.09 -9.86 -14.85
CA ILE A 73 4.96 -9.43 -15.68
C ILE A 73 5.24 -9.76 -17.16
N GLU A 74 4.65 -10.84 -17.63
CA GLU A 74 4.66 -11.21 -19.06
C GLU A 74 3.43 -10.65 -19.79
N GLN A 75 2.29 -10.57 -19.11
CA GLN A 75 1.04 -9.98 -19.58
C GLN A 75 0.38 -9.20 -18.46
N LEU A 76 -0.39 -8.16 -18.82
CA LEU A 76 -1.18 -7.39 -17.87
C LEU A 76 -2.52 -6.97 -18.43
N ARG A 77 -3.44 -6.58 -17.53
CA ARG A 77 -4.72 -5.96 -17.83
C ARG A 77 -4.96 -4.77 -16.90
N PHE A 78 -5.46 -3.68 -17.44
CA PHE A 78 -5.87 -2.52 -16.65
C PHE A 78 -7.27 -2.68 -16.09
N CYS A 79 -7.51 -2.09 -14.94
CA CYS A 79 -8.79 -1.89 -14.27
C CYS A 79 -8.85 -0.47 -13.67
N SER A 80 -9.88 -0.14 -12.90
CA SER A 80 -10.10 1.23 -12.44
C SER A 80 -9.59 1.48 -11.03
N SER A 81 -9.19 0.45 -10.29
CA SER A 81 -8.69 0.59 -8.92
C SER A 81 -7.78 -0.56 -8.51
N GLY A 82 -7.00 -0.35 -7.42
CA GLY A 82 -6.23 -1.42 -6.78
C GLY A 82 -7.14 -2.54 -6.22
N SER A 83 -8.34 -2.20 -5.74
CA SER A 83 -9.34 -3.19 -5.29
C SER A 83 -9.77 -4.12 -6.41
N GLU A 84 -10.04 -3.58 -7.60
CA GLU A 84 -10.34 -4.40 -8.77
C GLU A 84 -9.14 -5.27 -9.17
N ALA A 85 -7.90 -4.72 -9.09
CA ALA A 85 -6.70 -5.46 -9.44
C ALA A 85 -6.49 -6.69 -8.54
N THR A 86 -6.61 -6.54 -7.23
CA THR A 86 -6.48 -7.65 -6.27
C THR A 86 -7.62 -8.66 -6.39
N LEU A 87 -8.86 -8.18 -6.56
CA LEU A 87 -10.02 -9.04 -6.82
C LEU A 87 -9.83 -9.89 -8.09
N MET A 88 -9.34 -9.27 -9.18
CA MET A 88 -9.09 -9.99 -10.42
C MET A 88 -7.90 -10.95 -10.31
N ALA A 89 -6.87 -10.63 -9.51
CA ALA A 89 -5.78 -11.56 -9.21
C ALA A 89 -6.29 -12.83 -8.50
N ILE A 90 -7.12 -12.67 -7.49
CA ILE A 90 -7.75 -13.77 -6.77
C ILE A 90 -8.66 -14.60 -7.70
N ARG A 91 -9.49 -13.94 -8.52
CA ARG A 91 -10.34 -14.65 -9.49
C ARG A 91 -9.53 -15.41 -10.52
N CYS A 92 -8.44 -14.84 -11.01
CA CYS A 92 -7.51 -15.49 -11.92
C CYS A 92 -6.91 -16.75 -11.29
N ALA A 93 -6.41 -16.64 -10.07
CA ALA A 93 -5.83 -17.76 -9.32
C ALA A 93 -6.85 -18.88 -9.06
N ARG A 94 -8.07 -18.55 -8.62
CA ARG A 94 -9.17 -19.52 -8.47
C ARG A 94 -9.51 -20.25 -9.77
N ALA A 95 -9.59 -19.51 -10.88
CA ALA A 95 -9.85 -20.09 -12.20
C ALA A 95 -8.71 -21.00 -12.70
N ALA A 96 -7.47 -20.68 -12.33
CA ALA A 96 -6.30 -21.47 -12.71
C ALA A 96 -6.19 -22.77 -11.89
N THR A 97 -6.35 -22.67 -10.58
CA THR A 97 -6.17 -23.81 -9.65
C THR A 97 -7.42 -24.65 -9.45
N ARG A 98 -8.62 -24.08 -9.69
CA ARG A 98 -9.94 -24.64 -9.34
C ARG A 98 -10.13 -24.86 -7.84
N ARG A 99 -9.32 -24.20 -7.02
CA ARG A 99 -9.40 -24.19 -5.55
C ARG A 99 -10.17 -22.93 -5.10
N GLN A 100 -10.69 -22.93 -3.85
CA GLN A 100 -11.58 -21.87 -3.38
C GLN A 100 -10.94 -20.92 -2.38
N LYS A 101 -10.16 -21.45 -1.43
CA LYS A 101 -9.64 -20.68 -0.32
C LYS A 101 -8.49 -19.76 -0.72
N ILE A 102 -8.40 -18.65 -0.02
CA ILE A 102 -7.30 -17.67 -0.16
C ILE A 102 -6.63 -17.51 1.18
N MET A 103 -5.29 -17.54 1.21
CA MET A 103 -4.53 -17.11 2.37
C MET A 103 -4.14 -15.66 2.20
N LYS A 104 -4.47 -14.84 3.20
CA LYS A 104 -4.03 -13.44 3.30
C LYS A 104 -3.33 -13.18 4.63
N MET A 105 -2.55 -12.12 4.68
CA MET A 105 -1.88 -11.72 5.91
C MET A 105 -2.84 -10.96 6.83
N GLU A 106 -2.75 -11.23 8.13
CA GLU A 106 -3.43 -10.43 9.15
C GLU A 106 -2.95 -8.98 9.07
N GLY A 107 -3.90 -8.05 9.02
CA GLY A 107 -3.60 -6.63 8.81
C GLY A 107 -3.42 -6.22 7.35
N GLY A 108 -3.38 -7.16 6.42
CA GLY A 108 -3.26 -6.86 4.98
C GLY A 108 -4.51 -6.19 4.43
N TYR A 109 -4.34 -5.04 3.73
CA TYR A 109 -5.42 -4.34 3.04
C TYR A 109 -5.28 -4.54 1.53
N HIS A 110 -6.26 -5.22 0.94
CA HIS A 110 -6.23 -5.55 -0.48
C HIS A 110 -7.41 -4.94 -1.25
N GLY A 111 -8.04 -3.91 -0.70
CA GLY A 111 -9.19 -3.21 -1.30
C GLY A 111 -10.48 -3.39 -0.50
N SER A 112 -11.56 -2.74 -0.98
CA SER A 112 -12.85 -2.70 -0.29
C SER A 112 -13.80 -3.74 -0.90
N TYR A 113 -13.60 -4.98 -0.52
CA TYR A 113 -14.52 -6.10 -0.73
C TYR A 113 -14.28 -7.13 0.38
N GLU A 114 -15.28 -7.94 0.69
CA GLU A 114 -15.36 -8.71 1.94
C GLU A 114 -14.10 -9.53 2.23
N MET A 115 -13.62 -10.32 1.27
CA MET A 115 -12.43 -11.17 1.47
C MET A 115 -11.17 -10.36 1.76
N ALA A 116 -11.00 -9.19 1.14
CA ALA A 116 -9.85 -8.32 1.35
C ALA A 116 -9.83 -7.70 2.75
N GLU A 117 -11.00 -7.52 3.36
CA GLU A 117 -11.17 -6.86 4.64
C GLU A 117 -11.24 -7.83 5.84
N VAL A 118 -11.25 -9.16 5.61
CA VAL A 118 -11.12 -10.15 6.69
C VAL A 118 -9.83 -9.90 7.46
N SER A 119 -9.92 -9.83 8.78
CA SER A 119 -8.79 -9.62 9.71
C SER A 119 -7.91 -8.42 9.34
N LEU A 120 -8.50 -7.34 8.81
CA LEU A 120 -7.77 -6.09 8.53
C LEU A 120 -7.28 -5.41 9.81
N ALA A 121 -8.17 -5.25 10.79
CA ALA A 121 -7.85 -4.67 12.10
C ALA A 121 -8.57 -5.43 13.22
N PRO A 122 -8.32 -6.75 13.37
CA PRO A 122 -9.11 -7.58 14.26
C PRO A 122 -8.96 -7.12 15.73
N MET A 123 -10.06 -7.22 16.48
CA MET A 123 -9.97 -7.09 17.93
C MET A 123 -9.15 -8.27 18.48
N ALA A 124 -8.28 -8.00 19.46
CA ALA A 124 -7.37 -9.03 19.98
C ALA A 124 -8.11 -10.25 20.55
N GLU A 125 -9.27 -10.00 21.16
CA GLU A 125 -10.13 -11.03 21.77
C GLU A 125 -10.76 -11.97 20.74
N LEU A 126 -10.92 -11.51 19.49
CA LEU A 126 -11.53 -12.26 18.39
C LEU A 126 -10.49 -12.89 17.45
N ALA A 127 -9.26 -12.35 17.44
CA ALA A 127 -8.21 -12.75 16.52
C ALA A 127 -7.67 -14.18 16.76
N GLY A 128 -8.00 -14.79 17.90
CA GLY A 128 -7.49 -16.11 18.28
C GLY A 128 -6.00 -16.10 18.60
N ASP A 129 -5.44 -17.27 18.89
CA ASP A 129 -4.01 -17.45 19.12
C ASP A 129 -3.22 -17.14 17.83
N ILE A 130 -1.99 -16.60 17.99
CA ILE A 130 -1.13 -16.29 16.83
C ILE A 130 -0.78 -17.55 16.02
N ALA A 131 -0.69 -18.70 16.68
CA ALA A 131 -0.41 -19.98 16.03
C ALA A 131 -1.63 -20.55 15.27
N SER A 132 -2.83 -20.03 15.57
CA SER A 132 -4.10 -20.44 14.94
C SER A 132 -5.04 -19.23 14.82
N PRO A 133 -4.75 -18.26 13.94
CA PRO A 133 -5.55 -17.07 13.81
C PRO A 133 -6.98 -17.36 13.35
N THR A 134 -7.93 -16.65 13.93
CA THR A 134 -9.34 -16.72 13.54
C THR A 134 -9.62 -15.64 12.49
N PRO A 135 -10.28 -15.98 11.36
CA PRO A 135 -10.78 -14.97 10.42
C PRO A 135 -11.83 -14.08 11.10
N VAL A 136 -11.57 -12.79 11.20
CA VAL A 136 -12.45 -11.81 11.86
C VAL A 136 -12.99 -10.84 10.82
N PRO A 137 -14.33 -10.69 10.67
CA PRO A 137 -14.90 -9.68 9.79
C PRO A 137 -14.68 -8.28 10.38
N ILE A 138 -14.60 -7.27 9.50
CA ILE A 138 -14.46 -5.87 9.95
C ILE A 138 -15.77 -5.30 10.49
N ASP A 139 -16.90 -5.83 10.00
CA ASP A 139 -18.26 -5.47 10.38
C ASP A 139 -19.24 -6.63 10.15
N ASP A 140 -20.53 -6.40 10.40
CA ASP A 140 -21.59 -7.41 10.36
C ASP A 140 -22.11 -7.75 8.95
N SER A 141 -21.56 -7.18 7.88
CA SER A 141 -22.02 -7.41 6.50
C SER A 141 -21.44 -8.66 5.84
N PHE A 142 -20.52 -9.36 6.52
CA PHE A 142 -19.75 -10.46 5.93
C PHE A 142 -20.53 -11.77 5.94
N PRO A 143 -20.72 -12.41 4.78
CA PRO A 143 -21.23 -13.79 4.72
C PRO A 143 -20.27 -14.77 5.41
N SER A 144 -20.80 -15.74 6.13
CA SER A 144 -20.00 -16.78 6.81
C SER A 144 -19.11 -17.58 5.83
N SER A 145 -19.54 -17.73 4.58
CA SER A 145 -18.76 -18.38 3.53
C SER A 145 -17.45 -17.65 3.21
N VAL A 146 -17.44 -16.33 3.28
CA VAL A 146 -16.21 -15.52 3.06
C VAL A 146 -15.20 -15.84 4.15
N LEU A 147 -15.63 -15.91 5.41
CA LEU A 147 -14.75 -16.25 6.54
C LEU A 147 -14.22 -17.69 6.42
N ALA A 148 -15.08 -18.64 6.01
CA ALA A 148 -14.69 -20.04 5.83
C ALA A 148 -13.70 -20.24 4.67
N ASP A 149 -13.75 -19.36 3.65
CA ASP A 149 -12.87 -19.40 2.48
C ASP A 149 -11.60 -18.57 2.65
N THR A 150 -11.40 -17.90 3.81
CA THR A 150 -10.22 -17.06 4.08
C THR A 150 -9.35 -17.69 5.16
N ILE A 151 -8.11 -18.01 4.81
CA ILE A 151 -7.07 -18.41 5.76
C ILE A 151 -6.28 -17.17 6.15
N VAL A 152 -6.18 -16.89 7.44
CA VAL A 152 -5.43 -15.75 7.96
C VAL A 152 -4.05 -16.23 8.42
N CYS A 153 -3.01 -15.55 7.97
CA CYS A 153 -1.63 -15.82 8.36
C CYS A 153 -1.05 -14.60 9.07
N PRO A 154 -0.44 -14.73 10.25
CA PRO A 154 0.31 -13.65 10.85
C PRO A 154 1.48 -13.21 9.97
N TYR A 155 1.69 -11.90 9.93
CA TYR A 155 2.75 -11.30 9.13
C TYR A 155 4.11 -11.49 9.78
N ASN A 156 5.16 -11.74 8.98
CA ASN A 156 6.53 -11.98 9.43
C ASN A 156 6.72 -13.21 10.34
N GLU A 157 5.86 -14.24 10.18
CA GLU A 157 5.94 -15.52 10.86
C GLU A 157 6.19 -16.65 9.84
N PRO A 158 7.46 -16.84 9.37
CA PRO A 158 7.78 -17.75 8.26
C PRO A 158 7.42 -19.20 8.54
N ASP A 159 7.70 -19.73 9.73
CA ASP A 159 7.40 -21.12 10.06
C ASP A 159 5.90 -21.39 10.13
N LEU A 160 5.13 -20.44 10.61
CA LEU A 160 3.68 -20.54 10.65
C LEU A 160 3.08 -20.47 9.24
N ALA A 161 3.59 -19.56 8.39
CA ALA A 161 3.19 -19.46 7.00
C ALA A 161 3.41 -20.78 6.25
N ARG A 162 4.59 -21.40 6.42
CA ARG A 162 4.91 -22.70 5.82
C ARG A 162 3.94 -23.79 6.28
N ARG A 163 3.63 -23.86 7.58
CA ARG A 163 2.68 -24.85 8.12
C ARG A 163 1.26 -24.64 7.58
N LEU A 164 0.78 -23.39 7.57
CA LEU A 164 -0.56 -23.08 7.07
C LEU A 164 -0.71 -23.39 5.58
N ILE A 165 0.29 -23.04 4.76
CA ILE A 165 0.30 -23.36 3.32
C ILE A 165 0.28 -24.85 3.12
N ALA A 166 1.13 -25.62 3.80
CA ALA A 166 1.16 -27.08 3.68
C ALA A 166 -0.16 -27.74 4.14
N HIS A 167 -0.73 -27.27 5.26
CA HIS A 167 -1.99 -27.81 5.80
C HIS A 167 -3.17 -27.61 4.85
N HIS A 168 -3.24 -26.44 4.19
CA HIS A 168 -4.33 -26.08 3.30
C HIS A 168 -3.98 -26.24 1.82
N ALA A 169 -2.89 -26.92 1.48
CA ALA A 169 -2.34 -26.98 0.11
C ALA A 169 -3.37 -27.38 -0.96
N HIS A 170 -4.28 -28.31 -0.63
CA HIS A 170 -5.31 -28.82 -1.57
C HIS A 170 -6.49 -27.86 -1.76
N GLU A 171 -6.66 -26.87 -0.88
CA GLU A 171 -7.79 -25.94 -0.87
C GLU A 171 -7.39 -24.52 -1.31
N LEU A 172 -6.11 -24.15 -1.12
CA LEU A 172 -5.61 -22.80 -1.40
C LEU A 172 -5.51 -22.53 -2.90
N ALA A 173 -6.28 -21.55 -3.35
CA ALA A 173 -6.21 -21.02 -4.71
C ALA A 173 -5.06 -20.02 -4.87
N ALA A 174 -4.73 -19.26 -3.84
CA ALA A 174 -3.61 -18.34 -3.82
C ALA A 174 -3.21 -17.93 -2.40
N VAL A 175 -2.00 -17.40 -2.29
CA VAL A 175 -1.53 -16.60 -1.15
C VAL A 175 -1.36 -15.17 -1.63
N ILE A 176 -1.94 -14.18 -0.92
CA ILE A 176 -1.79 -12.75 -1.22
C ILE A 176 -1.08 -12.03 -0.08
N VAL A 177 -0.12 -11.18 -0.42
CA VAL A 177 0.69 -10.42 0.56
C VAL A 177 1.04 -9.03 0.05
N GLU A 178 0.97 -8.01 0.93
CA GLU A 178 1.64 -6.73 0.73
C GLU A 178 3.11 -6.87 1.18
N PRO A 179 4.12 -6.51 0.37
CA PRO A 179 5.52 -6.49 0.81
C PRO A 179 5.81 -5.49 1.95
N VAL A 180 4.94 -4.50 2.12
CA VAL A 180 4.88 -3.62 3.29
C VAL A 180 3.42 -3.49 3.68
N LEU A 181 3.04 -3.84 4.91
CA LEU A 181 1.67 -3.66 5.42
C LEU A 181 1.33 -2.17 5.48
N GLY A 182 0.77 -1.64 4.39
CA GLY A 182 0.53 -0.21 4.23
C GLY A 182 -0.47 0.34 5.24
N SER A 183 -1.62 -0.31 5.35
CA SER A 183 -2.70 0.13 6.23
C SER A 183 -2.46 -0.11 7.72
N MET A 184 -1.58 -1.04 8.07
CA MET A 184 -1.32 -1.42 9.46
C MET A 184 0.04 -0.93 9.96
N GLY A 185 0.47 0.25 9.52
CA GLY A 185 1.60 0.94 10.13
C GLY A 185 2.89 0.91 9.35
N MET A 186 2.83 0.67 8.05
CA MET A 186 4.00 0.61 7.16
C MET A 186 5.05 -0.41 7.62
N VAL A 187 4.59 -1.59 8.07
CA VAL A 187 5.44 -2.66 8.57
C VAL A 187 6.06 -3.41 7.38
N PRO A 188 7.40 -3.38 7.20
CA PRO A 188 8.03 -4.12 6.11
C PRO A 188 8.00 -5.63 6.34
N ALA A 189 7.80 -6.41 5.27
CA ALA A 189 8.09 -7.84 5.30
C ALA A 189 9.59 -8.08 5.46
N THR A 190 9.93 -9.11 6.22
CA THR A 190 11.29 -9.62 6.18
C THR A 190 11.53 -10.39 4.89
N ARG A 191 12.79 -10.36 4.38
CA ARG A 191 13.14 -11.14 3.20
C ARG A 191 12.90 -12.64 3.42
N GLU A 192 13.18 -13.13 4.63
CA GLU A 192 12.95 -14.52 5.03
C GLU A 192 11.47 -14.90 4.90
N PHE A 193 10.56 -14.05 5.40
CA PHE A 193 9.13 -14.30 5.30
C PHE A 193 8.64 -14.39 3.85
N LEU A 194 9.03 -13.42 3.00
CA LEU A 194 8.64 -13.44 1.59
C LEU A 194 9.27 -14.63 0.83
N ALA A 195 10.52 -14.99 1.14
CA ALA A 195 11.17 -16.16 0.55
C ALA A 195 10.44 -17.45 0.96
N THR A 196 10.07 -17.57 2.24
CA THR A 196 9.27 -18.72 2.73
C THR A 196 7.92 -18.81 2.04
N LEU A 197 7.22 -17.68 1.85
CA LEU A 197 5.97 -17.68 1.08
C LEU A 197 6.19 -18.18 -0.36
N ARG A 198 7.26 -17.72 -1.03
CA ARG A 198 7.59 -18.16 -2.39
C ARG A 198 7.87 -19.66 -2.44
N GLU A 199 8.77 -20.15 -1.61
CA GLU A 199 9.17 -21.56 -1.56
C GLU A 199 7.99 -22.48 -1.24
N ALA A 200 7.21 -22.13 -0.21
CA ALA A 200 6.06 -22.93 0.20
C ALA A 200 4.94 -22.94 -0.85
N THR A 201 4.66 -21.82 -1.49
CA THR A 201 3.64 -21.75 -2.54
C THR A 201 4.07 -22.50 -3.79
N GLU A 202 5.34 -22.39 -4.18
CA GLU A 202 5.88 -23.08 -5.35
C GLU A 202 5.86 -24.59 -5.17
N SER A 203 6.21 -25.12 -3.99
CA SER A 203 6.22 -26.56 -3.70
C SER A 203 4.84 -27.22 -3.74
N HIS A 204 3.76 -26.41 -3.73
CA HIS A 204 2.38 -26.89 -3.73
C HIS A 204 1.54 -26.41 -4.94
N ASP A 205 2.18 -25.84 -5.95
CA ASP A 205 1.51 -25.26 -7.13
C ASP A 205 0.41 -24.26 -6.76
N ILE A 206 0.71 -23.37 -5.80
CA ILE A 206 -0.16 -22.30 -5.35
C ILE A 206 0.36 -20.96 -5.89
N PRO A 207 -0.44 -20.18 -6.64
CA PRO A 207 -0.06 -18.85 -7.07
C PRO A 207 0.23 -17.93 -5.88
N LEU A 208 1.40 -17.26 -5.89
CA LEU A 208 1.74 -16.17 -5.00
C LEU A 208 1.37 -14.85 -5.65
N ILE A 209 0.58 -14.03 -4.96
CA ILE A 209 0.15 -12.70 -5.40
C ILE A 209 0.85 -11.66 -4.53
N PHE A 210 1.62 -10.75 -5.16
CA PHE A 210 2.08 -9.55 -4.48
C PHE A 210 1.12 -8.40 -4.76
N ASP A 211 0.62 -7.79 -3.69
CA ASP A 211 -0.07 -6.51 -3.74
C ASP A 211 0.97 -5.38 -3.67
N GLU A 212 1.35 -4.89 -4.83
CA GLU A 212 2.30 -3.79 -5.01
C GLU A 212 1.59 -2.43 -5.22
N VAL A 213 0.31 -2.34 -4.89
CA VAL A 213 -0.47 -1.09 -5.05
C VAL A 213 0.18 0.09 -4.32
N ILE A 214 0.83 -0.15 -3.18
CA ILE A 214 1.63 0.85 -2.46
C ILE A 214 3.12 0.72 -2.78
N THR A 215 3.62 -0.50 -2.82
CA THR A 215 5.06 -0.80 -2.80
C THR A 215 5.75 -0.72 -4.17
N LEU A 216 4.99 -0.53 -5.26
CA LEU A 216 5.55 -0.34 -6.60
C LEU A 216 6.50 0.89 -6.68
N ARG A 217 6.40 1.83 -5.77
CA ARG A 217 7.28 3.00 -5.64
C ARG A 217 8.67 2.68 -5.06
N LEU A 218 8.88 1.48 -4.53
CA LEU A 218 10.12 1.03 -3.92
C LEU A 218 11.04 0.36 -4.95
N GLY A 219 12.35 0.41 -4.70
CA GLY A 219 13.34 -0.21 -5.58
C GLY A 219 13.27 0.30 -7.02
N ASP A 220 13.49 -0.58 -7.99
CA ASP A 220 13.33 -0.26 -9.43
C ASP A 220 11.97 -0.73 -9.95
N LEU A 221 10.87 -0.15 -9.42
CA LEU A 221 9.49 -0.51 -9.63
C LEU A 221 9.10 -1.86 -9.02
N GLY A 222 9.04 -1.86 -7.68
CA GLY A 222 8.43 -2.91 -6.89
C GLY A 222 9.33 -3.48 -5.80
N ALA A 223 8.71 -3.78 -4.67
CA ALA A 223 9.39 -4.45 -3.57
C ALA A 223 9.82 -5.87 -3.95
N GLN A 224 9.17 -6.51 -4.92
CA GLN A 224 9.59 -7.82 -5.46
C GLN A 224 11.03 -7.78 -5.96
N GLN A 225 11.44 -6.72 -6.64
CA GLN A 225 12.81 -6.57 -7.10
C GLN A 225 13.78 -6.31 -5.94
N LEU A 226 13.37 -5.46 -4.99
CA LEU A 226 14.17 -5.13 -3.81
C LEU A 226 14.49 -6.37 -2.97
N HIS A 227 13.53 -7.30 -2.84
CA HIS A 227 13.71 -8.55 -2.11
C HIS A 227 14.29 -9.69 -2.96
N GLY A 228 14.32 -9.54 -4.30
CA GLY A 228 14.72 -10.60 -5.23
C GLY A 228 13.74 -11.77 -5.26
N ILE A 229 12.44 -11.49 -5.09
CA ILE A 229 11.38 -12.52 -5.04
C ILE A 229 10.30 -12.14 -6.04
N THR A 230 10.09 -12.99 -7.04
CA THR A 230 9.11 -12.77 -8.10
C THR A 230 7.82 -13.54 -7.79
N PRO A 231 6.67 -12.86 -7.66
CA PRO A 231 5.36 -13.52 -7.50
C PRO A 231 4.87 -14.08 -8.85
N ASP A 232 3.79 -14.85 -8.81
CA ASP A 232 3.11 -15.35 -10.00
C ASP A 232 2.15 -14.30 -10.60
N LEU A 233 1.55 -13.47 -9.73
CA LEU A 233 0.68 -12.36 -10.09
C LEU A 233 1.05 -11.13 -9.27
N THR A 234 0.93 -9.95 -9.86
CA THR A 234 1.17 -8.65 -9.21
C THR A 234 -0.05 -7.76 -9.41
N ALA A 235 -0.62 -7.25 -8.31
CA ALA A 235 -1.61 -6.20 -8.33
C ALA A 235 -0.93 -4.83 -8.20
N MET A 236 -1.33 -3.88 -9.04
CA MET A 236 -0.75 -2.54 -9.13
C MET A 236 -1.85 -1.47 -9.13
N GLY A 237 -1.50 -0.25 -8.76
CA GLY A 237 -2.43 0.88 -8.73
C GLY A 237 -1.72 2.18 -8.35
N LYS A 238 -2.48 3.14 -7.84
CA LYS A 238 -1.95 4.40 -7.28
C LYS A 238 -0.99 5.12 -8.23
N ILE A 239 0.32 5.01 -8.01
CA ILE A 239 1.35 5.77 -8.75
C ILE A 239 1.29 5.56 -10.26
N ILE A 240 0.83 4.40 -10.73
CA ILE A 240 0.74 4.11 -12.16
C ILE A 240 -0.32 4.93 -12.91
N GLY A 241 -1.14 5.70 -12.20
CA GLY A 241 -2.21 6.53 -12.78
C GLY A 241 -1.91 8.03 -12.80
N GLY A 242 -0.74 8.47 -12.30
CA GLY A 242 -0.42 9.90 -12.28
C GLY A 242 -1.40 10.76 -11.46
N GLY A 243 -2.09 10.17 -10.49
CA GLY A 243 -3.13 10.82 -9.67
C GLY A 243 -4.56 10.55 -10.14
N LEU A 244 -4.77 9.79 -11.22
CA LEU A 244 -6.09 9.40 -11.72
C LEU A 244 -6.45 7.97 -11.33
N PRO A 245 -7.75 7.60 -11.32
CA PRO A 245 -8.22 6.25 -11.00
C PRO A 245 -7.63 5.21 -11.96
N ILE A 246 -6.97 4.21 -11.39
CA ILE A 246 -6.33 3.12 -12.13
C ILE A 246 -6.06 1.92 -11.22
N GLY A 247 -6.08 0.74 -11.79
CA GLY A 247 -5.47 -0.48 -11.30
C GLY A 247 -4.93 -1.30 -12.45
N ALA A 248 -4.09 -2.26 -12.15
CA ALA A 248 -3.65 -3.26 -13.11
C ALA A 248 -3.33 -4.58 -12.40
N ILE A 249 -3.61 -5.68 -13.08
CA ILE A 249 -3.11 -7.01 -12.73
C ILE A 249 -2.16 -7.47 -13.81
N GLY A 250 -1.00 -7.95 -13.42
CA GLY A 250 -0.04 -8.58 -14.32
C GLY A 250 0.56 -9.83 -13.73
N GLY A 251 1.24 -10.61 -14.54
CA GLY A 251 1.94 -11.81 -14.09
C GLY A 251 2.27 -12.78 -15.20
N LYS A 252 2.53 -14.03 -14.82
CA LYS A 252 2.88 -15.12 -15.74
C LYS A 252 1.80 -15.31 -16.81
N ARG A 253 2.21 -15.46 -18.04
CA ARG A 253 1.33 -15.68 -19.21
C ARG A 253 0.36 -16.84 -19.00
N GLU A 254 0.83 -17.91 -18.40
CA GLU A 254 0.03 -19.08 -18.11
C GLU A 254 -1.22 -18.76 -17.28
N LEU A 255 -1.07 -17.94 -16.24
CA LEU A 255 -2.17 -17.48 -15.41
C LEU A 255 -3.03 -16.44 -16.14
N MET A 256 -2.40 -15.43 -16.73
CA MET A 256 -3.07 -14.34 -17.43
C MET A 256 -3.91 -14.82 -18.63
N ARG A 257 -3.57 -15.95 -19.24
CA ARG A 257 -4.39 -16.60 -20.28
C ARG A 257 -5.80 -16.95 -19.81
N ARG A 258 -6.08 -17.04 -18.49
CA ARG A 258 -7.43 -17.26 -17.98
C ARG A 258 -8.41 -16.15 -18.35
N PHE A 259 -7.92 -14.98 -18.71
CA PHE A 259 -8.73 -13.86 -19.22
C PHE A 259 -8.95 -13.90 -20.73
N HIS A 260 -8.27 -14.78 -21.47
CA HIS A 260 -8.35 -14.82 -22.93
C HIS A 260 -9.72 -15.36 -23.38
N PRO A 261 -10.40 -14.71 -24.33
CA PRO A 261 -11.74 -15.12 -24.77
C PRO A 261 -11.80 -16.53 -25.36
N ASP A 262 -10.71 -17.06 -25.92
CA ASP A 262 -10.63 -18.41 -26.47
C ASP A 262 -10.57 -19.53 -25.40
N GLN A 263 -10.55 -19.15 -24.13
CA GLN A 263 -10.65 -20.17 -23.06
C GLN A 263 -12.10 -20.70 -22.97
N PRO A 264 -12.30 -22.00 -22.66
CA PRO A 264 -13.65 -22.58 -22.55
C PRO A 264 -14.54 -21.85 -21.51
N ARG A 265 -13.94 -21.31 -20.47
CA ARG A 265 -14.59 -20.51 -19.39
C ARG A 265 -13.65 -19.39 -18.97
N PRO A 266 -13.55 -18.29 -19.74
CA PRO A 266 -12.66 -17.20 -19.41
C PRO A 266 -13.13 -16.45 -18.16
N VAL A 267 -12.17 -15.92 -17.40
CA VAL A 267 -12.48 -14.98 -16.34
C VAL A 267 -12.97 -13.69 -16.99
N MET A 268 -14.23 -13.35 -16.78
CA MET A 268 -14.80 -12.11 -17.28
C MET A 268 -14.17 -10.93 -16.54
N HIS A 269 -13.58 -10.03 -17.32
CA HIS A 269 -13.02 -8.78 -16.83
C HIS A 269 -13.42 -7.67 -17.81
N ALA A 270 -14.48 -6.96 -17.48
CA ALA A 270 -14.96 -5.80 -18.20
C ALA A 270 -15.44 -4.75 -17.20
N SER A 271 -15.03 -3.52 -17.41
CA SER A 271 -15.51 -2.34 -16.69
C SER A 271 -15.49 -1.17 -17.66
N THR A 272 -16.47 -0.29 -17.56
CA THR A 272 -16.63 0.86 -18.45
C THR A 272 -15.38 1.74 -18.52
N PHE A 273 -14.64 1.84 -17.43
CA PHE A 273 -13.46 2.72 -17.31
C PHE A 273 -12.12 1.98 -17.20
N SER A 274 -12.10 0.66 -17.35
CA SER A 274 -10.84 -0.09 -17.41
C SER A 274 -10.02 0.33 -18.63
N GLY A 275 -8.79 0.79 -18.40
CA GLY A 275 -7.95 1.33 -19.47
C GLY A 275 -8.44 2.70 -20.01
N ASN A 276 -9.09 3.50 -19.15
CA ASN A 276 -9.56 4.84 -19.52
C ASN A 276 -8.41 5.66 -20.13
N PRO A 277 -8.61 6.27 -21.33
CA PRO A 277 -7.56 6.97 -22.05
C PRO A 277 -6.87 8.09 -21.25
N ILE A 278 -7.64 8.82 -20.44
CA ILE A 278 -7.10 9.91 -19.62
C ILE A 278 -6.19 9.34 -18.51
N SER A 279 -6.64 8.28 -17.81
CA SER A 279 -5.81 7.60 -16.82
C SER A 279 -4.56 6.97 -17.44
N MET A 280 -4.67 6.44 -18.66
CA MET A 280 -3.51 5.88 -19.37
C MET A 280 -2.50 6.96 -19.76
N ALA A 281 -2.95 8.09 -20.30
CA ALA A 281 -2.08 9.22 -20.65
C ALA A 281 -1.41 9.83 -19.42
N ALA A 282 -2.15 10.06 -18.35
CA ALA A 282 -1.63 10.56 -17.09
C ALA A 282 -0.61 9.59 -16.47
N GLY A 283 -0.95 8.29 -16.42
CA GLY A 283 -0.07 7.26 -15.89
C GLY A 283 1.22 7.14 -16.69
N LEU A 284 1.14 7.13 -18.02
CA LEU A 284 2.32 7.08 -18.89
C LEU A 284 3.25 8.29 -18.63
N ALA A 285 2.70 9.50 -18.61
CA ALA A 285 3.48 10.71 -18.34
C ALA A 285 4.14 10.69 -16.96
N ALA A 286 3.43 10.19 -15.94
CA ALA A 286 3.98 10.07 -14.60
C ALA A 286 5.08 8.98 -14.54
N MET A 287 4.83 7.78 -15.06
CA MET A 287 5.75 6.65 -14.95
C MET A 287 7.03 6.85 -15.76
N GLN A 288 6.96 7.52 -16.93
CA GLN A 288 8.15 7.90 -17.70
C GLN A 288 9.08 8.86 -16.93
N ARG A 289 8.54 9.63 -16.00
CA ARG A 289 9.31 10.55 -15.16
C ARG A 289 9.85 9.94 -13.88
N PHE A 290 9.36 8.78 -13.50
CA PHE A 290 9.76 8.10 -12.26
C PHE A 290 11.01 7.23 -12.49
N ASP A 291 12.13 7.89 -12.81
CA ASP A 291 13.43 7.30 -13.06
C ASP A 291 14.14 6.85 -11.76
N GLN A 292 15.24 6.12 -11.92
CA GLN A 292 16.03 5.60 -10.79
C GLN A 292 16.59 6.71 -9.89
N GLN A 293 16.99 7.85 -10.46
CA GLN A 293 17.51 8.96 -9.67
C GLN A 293 16.46 9.52 -8.71
N LYS A 294 15.22 9.69 -9.20
CA LYS A 294 14.10 10.15 -8.36
C LYS A 294 13.76 9.14 -7.28
N ARG A 295 13.74 7.85 -7.62
CA ARG A 295 13.53 6.78 -6.63
C ARG A 295 14.57 6.83 -5.51
N THR A 296 15.84 6.88 -5.85
CA THR A 296 16.93 7.00 -4.88
C THR A 296 16.79 8.26 -4.02
N THR A 297 16.43 9.39 -4.64
CA THR A 297 16.24 10.66 -3.93
C THR A 297 15.12 10.58 -2.90
N ILE A 298 13.93 10.10 -3.28
CA ILE A 298 12.81 10.01 -2.33
C ILE A 298 13.05 8.96 -1.24
N ASP A 299 13.78 7.91 -1.51
CA ASP A 299 14.15 6.90 -0.51
C ASP A 299 15.10 7.50 0.54
N GLY A 300 16.09 8.29 0.11
CA GLY A 300 16.97 9.03 1.01
C GLY A 300 16.23 10.09 1.84
N LEU A 301 15.27 10.81 1.25
CA LEU A 301 14.41 11.73 1.99
C LEU A 301 13.49 11.00 2.98
N GLY A 302 12.97 9.82 2.63
CA GLY A 302 12.18 8.98 3.54
C GLY A 302 13.00 8.47 4.72
N GLU A 303 14.26 8.10 4.50
CA GLU A 303 15.20 7.74 5.59
C GLU A 303 15.48 8.94 6.50
N ARG A 304 15.76 10.15 5.91
CA ARG A 304 15.90 11.39 6.67
C ARG A 304 14.68 11.66 7.55
N LEU A 305 13.46 11.48 7.01
CA LEU A 305 12.22 11.68 7.74
C LEU A 305 12.13 10.72 8.94
N ARG A 306 12.33 9.42 8.73
CA ARG A 306 12.28 8.41 9.81
C ARG A 306 13.33 8.69 10.89
N ASN A 307 14.57 8.99 10.49
CA ASN A 307 15.65 9.31 11.43
C ASN A 307 15.33 10.59 12.21
N GLY A 308 14.81 11.62 11.55
CA GLY A 308 14.39 12.87 12.20
C GLY A 308 13.26 12.66 13.20
N PHE A 309 12.25 11.88 12.85
CA PHE A 309 11.16 11.53 13.76
C PHE A 309 11.63 10.70 14.96
N ASN A 310 12.49 9.72 14.74
CA ASN A 310 13.08 8.92 15.82
C ASN A 310 13.90 9.80 16.77
N LYS A 311 14.66 10.76 16.23
CA LYS A 311 15.37 11.72 17.04
C LYS A 311 14.43 12.64 17.84
N ALA A 312 13.33 13.09 17.25
CA ALA A 312 12.34 13.91 17.96
C ALA A 312 11.74 13.19 19.16
N PHE A 313 11.45 11.87 19.05
CA PHE A 313 11.00 11.06 20.17
C PHE A 313 12.05 10.97 21.28
N GLN A 314 13.30 10.71 20.92
CA GLN A 314 14.42 10.68 21.88
C GLN A 314 14.61 12.03 22.59
N ASP A 315 14.65 13.13 21.83
CA ASP A 315 14.85 14.49 22.36
C ASP A 315 13.74 14.91 23.33
N THR A 316 12.50 14.43 23.12
CA THR A 316 11.35 14.79 23.95
C THR A 316 11.09 13.83 25.11
N GLY A 317 11.79 12.69 25.16
CA GLY A 317 11.59 11.65 26.18
C GLY A 317 10.25 10.94 26.06
N ILE A 318 9.64 10.92 24.87
CA ILE A 318 8.40 10.21 24.59
C ILE A 318 8.74 8.91 23.87
N ARG A 319 8.14 7.78 24.31
CA ARG A 319 8.30 6.48 23.68
C ARG A 319 7.59 6.45 22.35
N GLY A 320 8.34 6.39 21.27
CA GLY A 320 7.81 6.34 19.92
C GLY A 320 8.89 5.99 18.92
N GLN A 321 8.45 5.50 17.78
CA GLN A 321 9.33 5.17 16.66
C GLN A 321 8.65 5.45 15.34
N ALA A 322 9.46 5.79 14.35
CA ALA A 322 9.08 5.90 12.94
C ALA A 322 9.68 4.74 12.18
N ILE A 323 8.84 3.92 11.57
CA ILE A 323 9.25 2.77 10.75
C ILE A 323 8.72 2.92 9.32
N GLY A 324 9.20 2.08 8.41
CA GLY A 324 8.80 2.05 7.00
C GLY A 324 9.95 1.63 6.10
N MET A 325 9.77 1.79 4.80
CA MET A 325 10.75 1.40 3.78
C MET A 325 10.81 2.43 2.66
N GLY A 326 12.01 2.77 2.20
CA GLY A 326 12.20 3.77 1.15
C GLY A 326 11.50 5.08 1.50
N SER A 327 10.63 5.56 0.62
CA SER A 327 9.86 6.79 0.77
C SER A 327 8.61 6.70 1.67
N LEU A 328 8.37 5.54 2.30
CA LEU A 328 7.23 5.28 3.19
C LEU A 328 7.62 5.39 4.66
N CYS A 329 6.73 5.94 5.48
CA CYS A 329 6.96 6.11 6.92
C CYS A 329 5.63 6.04 7.68
N ASN A 330 5.65 5.45 8.87
CA ASN A 330 4.57 5.55 9.86
C ASN A 330 5.14 5.74 11.26
N ILE A 331 4.44 6.50 12.10
CA ILE A 331 4.77 6.72 13.50
C ILE A 331 3.98 5.77 14.39
N HIS A 332 4.66 5.17 15.36
CA HIS A 332 4.08 4.33 16.41
C HIS A 332 4.50 4.84 17.79
N LEU A 333 3.56 4.94 18.72
CA LEU A 333 3.83 5.34 20.11
C LEU A 333 4.14 4.12 20.97
N THR A 334 5.31 3.57 20.77
CA THR A 334 5.87 2.43 21.50
C THR A 334 7.35 2.29 21.19
N ASP A 335 8.10 1.69 22.10
CA ASP A 335 9.48 1.25 21.90
C ASP A 335 9.58 -0.28 21.61
N GLU A 336 8.45 -1.00 21.62
CA GLU A 336 8.40 -2.39 21.19
C GLU A 336 8.70 -2.51 19.69
N TYR A 337 9.45 -3.53 19.30
CA TYR A 337 9.69 -3.81 17.88
C TYR A 337 8.39 -4.16 17.14
N ILE A 338 8.04 -3.37 16.13
CA ILE A 338 6.83 -3.56 15.32
C ILE A 338 7.12 -4.57 14.21
N SER A 339 6.80 -5.84 14.45
CA SER A 339 7.02 -6.92 13.48
C SER A 339 5.79 -7.27 12.63
N ASN A 340 4.59 -6.99 13.13
CA ASN A 340 3.34 -7.41 12.49
C ASN A 340 2.15 -6.50 12.86
N ALA A 341 0.98 -6.80 12.30
CA ALA A 341 -0.24 -6.03 12.53
C ALA A 341 -0.71 -6.05 13.99
N ARG A 342 -0.56 -7.17 14.72
CA ARG A 342 -1.01 -7.27 16.12
C ARG A 342 -0.23 -6.31 17.01
N VAL A 343 1.09 -6.26 16.86
CA VAL A 343 1.93 -5.33 17.64
C VAL A 343 1.59 -3.88 17.28
N SER A 344 1.43 -3.56 16.00
CA SER A 344 1.03 -2.23 15.53
C SER A 344 -0.33 -1.81 16.09
N LEU A 345 -1.33 -2.68 16.02
CA LEU A 345 -2.67 -2.41 16.55
C LEU A 345 -2.67 -2.26 18.08
N ALA A 346 -1.94 -3.11 18.79
CA ALA A 346 -1.81 -3.02 20.25
C ALA A 346 -1.17 -1.68 20.66
N ALA A 347 -0.10 -1.26 19.99
CA ALA A 347 0.53 0.04 20.20
C ALA A 347 -0.45 1.19 19.94
N SER A 348 -1.21 1.14 18.84
CA SER A 348 -2.20 2.15 18.48
C SER A 348 -3.34 2.25 19.52
N ARG A 349 -3.83 1.11 20.01
CA ARG A 349 -4.87 1.07 21.05
C ARG A 349 -4.36 1.61 22.39
N ARG A 350 -3.13 1.26 22.80
CA ARG A 350 -2.49 1.81 24.00
C ARG A 350 -2.33 3.32 23.91
N ALA A 351 -1.89 3.82 22.79
CA ALA A 351 -1.74 5.27 22.54
C ALA A 351 -3.08 6.02 22.58
N GLY A 352 -4.14 5.43 22.01
CA GLY A 352 -5.48 5.97 22.05
C GLY A 352 -5.56 7.40 21.50
N ARG A 353 -6.03 8.38 22.33
CA ARG A 353 -6.17 9.78 21.91
C ARG A 353 -4.86 10.47 21.53
N ALA A 354 -3.73 10.01 22.06
CA ALA A 354 -2.42 10.64 21.77
C ALA A 354 -2.10 10.66 20.29
N LEU A 355 -2.41 9.59 19.52
CA LEU A 355 -2.23 9.57 18.06
C LEU A 355 -3.00 10.69 17.38
N ARG A 356 -4.25 10.89 17.77
CA ARG A 356 -5.10 11.96 17.22
C ARG A 356 -4.57 13.34 17.59
N CYS A 357 -4.10 13.53 18.83
CA CYS A 357 -3.50 14.80 19.27
C CYS A 357 -2.23 15.11 18.47
N ILE A 358 -1.37 14.12 18.22
CA ILE A 358 -0.19 14.31 17.36
C ILE A 358 -0.61 14.66 15.94
N HIS A 359 -1.56 13.93 15.35
CA HIS A 359 -2.05 14.24 14.00
C HIS A 359 -2.57 15.69 13.89
N LEU A 360 -3.39 16.14 14.85
CA LEU A 360 -3.89 17.50 14.87
C LEU A 360 -2.79 18.53 15.11
N GLY A 361 -1.83 18.25 16.00
CA GLY A 361 -0.68 19.12 16.26
C GLY A 361 0.22 19.29 15.04
N MET A 362 0.42 18.22 14.26
CA MET A 362 1.12 18.27 12.97
C MET A 362 0.34 19.12 11.95
N LEU A 363 -0.97 18.90 11.84
CA LEU A 363 -1.83 19.66 10.94
C LEU A 363 -1.81 21.16 11.26
N MET A 364 -1.91 21.54 12.54
CA MET A 364 -1.83 22.93 12.99
C MET A 364 -0.46 23.59 12.69
N ARG A 365 0.57 22.79 12.45
CA ARG A 365 1.92 23.24 12.06
C ARG A 365 2.18 23.08 10.56
N GLY A 366 1.12 22.95 9.76
CA GLY A 366 1.21 22.92 8.31
C GLY A 366 1.68 21.59 7.71
N VAL A 367 1.56 20.47 8.43
CA VAL A 367 1.98 19.14 7.94
C VAL A 367 0.78 18.22 7.85
N VAL A 368 0.43 17.78 6.65
CA VAL A 368 -0.67 16.85 6.40
C VAL A 368 -0.17 15.42 6.35
N SER A 369 -0.77 14.55 7.15
CA SER A 369 -0.56 13.10 7.18
C SER A 369 -1.89 12.37 7.22
N ALA A 370 -1.90 11.07 7.05
CA ALA A 370 -3.08 10.29 7.40
C ALA A 370 -3.32 10.30 8.92
N ALA A 371 -4.57 10.17 9.34
CA ALA A 371 -4.94 10.20 10.76
C ALA A 371 -4.22 9.13 11.61
N ARG A 372 -3.74 8.06 10.98
CA ARG A 372 -2.90 7.01 11.58
C ARG A 372 -1.41 7.32 11.58
N LEU A 373 -1.02 8.57 11.29
CA LEU A 373 0.36 9.03 11.24
C LEU A 373 1.20 8.31 10.17
N MET A 374 0.59 8.00 9.03
CA MET A 374 1.28 7.55 7.84
C MET A 374 1.75 8.76 7.04
N TYR A 375 2.98 8.70 6.59
CA TYR A 375 3.67 9.69 5.76
C TYR A 375 4.27 9.01 4.53
N CYS A 376 4.29 9.70 3.41
CA CYS A 376 5.07 9.29 2.24
C CYS A 376 5.71 10.50 1.55
N VAL A 377 6.91 10.30 1.02
CA VAL A 377 7.66 11.34 0.32
C VAL A 377 7.34 11.29 -1.17
N SER A 378 7.17 12.43 -1.82
CA SER A 378 7.03 12.58 -3.27
C SER A 378 8.26 13.21 -3.90
N THR A 379 8.41 13.08 -5.22
CA THR A 379 9.61 13.53 -5.95
C THR A 379 9.79 15.05 -6.00
N VAL A 380 8.79 15.81 -5.59
CA VAL A 380 8.82 17.29 -5.54
C VAL A 380 9.18 17.82 -4.17
N MET A 381 9.26 16.94 -3.16
CA MET A 381 9.70 17.32 -1.82
C MET A 381 11.20 17.49 -1.75
N THR A 382 11.63 18.39 -0.86
CA THR A 382 13.03 18.73 -0.58
C THR A 382 13.40 18.35 0.86
N ALA A 383 14.69 18.46 1.19
CA ALA A 383 15.16 18.31 2.56
C ALA A 383 14.50 19.33 3.52
N ALA A 384 14.20 20.55 3.04
CA ALA A 384 13.52 21.56 3.84
C ALA A 384 12.10 21.14 4.23
N ASP A 385 11.35 20.50 3.32
CA ASP A 385 10.00 19.97 3.62
C ASP A 385 10.08 18.88 4.70
N ILE A 386 11.10 18.02 4.63
CA ILE A 386 11.35 17.00 5.66
C ILE A 386 11.66 17.65 7.00
N ASP A 387 12.50 18.67 7.03
CA ASP A 387 12.90 19.38 8.26
C ASP A 387 11.72 20.11 8.90
N VAL A 388 10.79 20.66 8.10
CA VAL A 388 9.52 21.21 8.57
C VAL A 388 8.70 20.14 9.29
N ALA A 389 8.55 18.94 8.71
CA ALA A 389 7.81 17.86 9.35
C ALA A 389 8.46 17.36 10.65
N VAL A 390 9.80 17.27 10.68
CA VAL A 390 10.55 16.87 11.88
C VAL A 390 10.39 17.90 13.01
N SER A 391 10.52 19.19 12.71
CA SER A 391 10.29 20.26 13.69
C SER A 391 8.86 20.26 14.18
N ALA A 392 7.88 20.14 13.29
CA ALA A 392 6.47 20.10 13.64
C ALA A 392 6.16 18.94 14.59
N LEU A 393 6.74 17.75 14.37
CA LEU A 393 6.57 16.62 15.29
C LEU A 393 7.21 16.93 16.65
N LYS A 394 8.45 17.40 16.68
CA LYS A 394 9.16 17.72 17.93
C LYS A 394 8.37 18.71 18.77
N ASP A 395 7.93 19.82 18.18
CA ASP A 395 7.16 20.85 18.87
C ASP A 395 5.79 20.31 19.36
N THR A 396 5.13 19.49 18.54
CA THR A 396 3.88 18.81 18.93
C THR A 396 4.10 17.90 20.15
N LEU A 397 5.17 17.12 20.15
CA LEU A 397 5.50 16.22 21.27
C LEU A 397 5.82 16.99 22.55
N LEU A 398 6.53 18.12 22.45
CA LEU A 398 6.81 19.00 23.59
C LEU A 398 5.53 19.57 24.18
N ASP A 399 4.61 20.07 23.35
CA ASP A 399 3.32 20.58 23.82
C ASP A 399 2.48 19.51 24.54
N LEU A 400 2.53 18.29 24.03
CA LEU A 400 1.73 17.18 24.59
C LEU A 400 2.39 16.50 25.80
N ARG A 401 3.65 16.78 26.10
CA ARG A 401 4.46 16.03 27.08
C ARG A 401 3.87 16.01 28.47
N ASP A 402 3.35 17.13 28.97
CA ASP A 402 2.79 17.21 30.33
C ASP A 402 1.41 16.55 30.40
N ASP A 403 0.63 16.58 29.33
CA ASP A 403 -0.63 15.83 29.23
C ASP A 403 -0.37 14.32 29.18
N LEU A 404 0.60 13.89 28.37
CA LEU A 404 1.02 12.48 28.32
C LEU A 404 1.55 12.00 29.67
N ARG A 405 2.29 12.84 30.42
CA ARG A 405 2.76 12.48 31.77
C ARG A 405 1.60 12.23 32.73
N ARG A 406 0.50 12.97 32.62
CA ARG A 406 -0.69 12.81 33.47
C ARG A 406 -1.57 11.66 33.03
N GLU A 407 -1.83 11.53 31.74
CA GLU A 407 -2.85 10.59 31.21
C GLU A 407 -2.26 9.27 30.73
N LYS A 408 -1.02 9.26 30.27
CA LYS A 408 -0.34 8.11 29.64
C LYS A 408 1.13 8.03 30.05
N PRO A 409 1.45 7.93 31.36
CA PRO A 409 2.84 7.95 31.84
C PRO A 409 3.68 6.82 31.25
N THR A 410 3.07 5.71 30.82
CA THR A 410 3.75 4.60 30.13
C THR A 410 4.33 4.97 28.75
N LEU A 411 3.93 6.09 28.17
CA LEU A 411 4.49 6.61 26.93
C LEU A 411 5.73 7.52 27.15
N LEU A 412 6.21 7.66 28.39
CA LEU A 412 7.42 8.40 28.71
C LEU A 412 8.54 7.46 29.15
N TYR A 413 9.80 7.87 28.88
CA TYR A 413 11.00 7.21 29.40
C TYR A 413 11.24 7.55 30.85
#